data_fc671dc6dc18a7aa0791de7f0a6d705e
#
_entry.id   fc671dc6dc18a7aa0791de7f0a6d705e
#
_cell.length_a   1.000
_cell.length_b   1.000
_cell.length_c   1.000
_cell.angle_alpha   90.00
_cell.angle_beta   90.00
_cell.angle_gamma   90.00
#
_symmetry.space_group_name_H-M   'P 1'
#
loop_
_entity.id
_entity.type
_entity.pdbx_description
1 polymer ?
#
loop_
_entity_poly.entity_id
_entity_poly.type
_entity_poly.pdbx_seq_one_letter_code
_entity_poly.pdbx_strand_id
1 'polypeptide(L)'
;MSPSTITAEASFTITPMVKSPKDKHDFGAVVTDLDLNDITDADVRHLSDAIWTHKVVVVKGQKDLAPIKQWELVTRFDPDSPQVHSHGDVKTFNSKGGLLSKSREVVGIPGAENVRLIGKGFQGEDHYGIKNMTITKPLSHDWHGKELPEEEFNAGNVRFQRWHMDAPLYARDPAWFTTLRCIKRPTEPEVNVRWDDGSGHSMKVEPGLTAFISNVQMYDMMTEDEKSMADNSWVEYAPHPYMWIGDCKGNSNGLGLVNQGKEKKLEDLGDFDLKDVKTYPMVWINPVTGEKAFQVHGICVRKLFLRSSPEEELRVIEDVAEIRQLLKTIQERVLKPEYILIPSLEEGDIVMWANYQMFHTAIDYPASYGPRTMHQANIASSTPPVGPNPITGMA
;
A
#
# COMPACT_ATOMS: atom_id res chain seq x y z
N MET A 1 -22.41 7.58 39.51
CA MET A 1 -21.11 8.25 39.27
C MET A 1 -20.44 7.40 38.18
N SER A 2 -20.41 7.91 36.95
CA SER A 2 -19.65 7.25 35.86
C SER A 2 -18.16 7.46 36.15
N PRO A 3 -17.30 6.44 36.00
CA PRO A 3 -15.88 6.65 36.12
C PRO A 3 -15.42 7.56 34.96
N SER A 4 -14.87 8.72 35.32
CA SER A 4 -14.14 9.54 34.36
C SER A 4 -12.91 8.73 33.90
N THR A 5 -12.95 8.25 32.67
CA THR A 5 -11.78 7.67 32.00
C THR A 5 -10.78 8.82 31.86
N ILE A 6 -9.77 8.88 32.74
CA ILE A 6 -8.59 9.71 32.53
C ILE A 6 -7.89 9.06 31.33
N THR A 7 -8.05 9.63 30.14
CA THR A 7 -7.22 9.29 28.99
C THR A 7 -5.82 9.80 29.33
N ALA A 8 -4.89 8.88 29.57
CA ALA A 8 -3.48 9.25 29.72
C ALA A 8 -3.05 10.02 28.47
N GLU A 9 -2.35 11.13 28.66
CA GLU A 9 -1.76 11.88 27.54
C GLU A 9 -0.73 11.00 26.83
N ALA A 10 -0.55 11.22 25.50
CA ALA A 10 0.47 10.52 24.73
C ALA A 10 1.86 10.83 25.30
N SER A 11 2.72 9.82 25.43
CA SER A 11 4.10 9.99 25.91
C SER A 11 5.05 10.58 24.84
N PHE A 12 4.56 10.87 23.65
CA PHE A 12 5.33 11.28 22.47
C PHE A 12 4.72 12.51 21.77
N THR A 13 5.54 13.14 20.93
CA THR A 13 5.16 14.33 20.17
C THR A 13 4.77 13.98 18.73
N ILE A 14 3.66 14.54 18.24
CA ILE A 14 3.21 14.43 16.85
C ILE A 14 3.29 15.80 16.20
N THR A 15 4.03 15.91 15.10
CA THR A 15 4.18 17.15 14.35
C THR A 15 3.82 16.92 12.88
N PRO A 16 2.88 17.67 12.28
CA PRO A 16 2.61 17.60 10.85
C PRO A 16 3.89 17.81 10.03
N MET A 17 4.05 17.08 8.94
CA MET A 17 5.19 17.27 8.04
C MET A 17 5.15 18.67 7.40
N VAL A 18 6.33 19.27 7.27
CA VAL A 18 6.47 20.56 6.62
C VAL A 18 6.16 20.41 5.13
N LYS A 19 5.30 21.28 4.62
CA LYS A 19 4.91 21.32 3.20
C LYS A 19 5.58 22.49 2.49
N SER A 20 5.95 22.29 1.24
CA SER A 20 6.29 23.41 0.36
C SER A 20 5.01 24.15 -0.09
N PRO A 21 5.09 25.41 -0.52
CA PRO A 21 3.92 26.13 -1.02
C PRO A 21 3.24 25.49 -2.25
N LYS A 22 3.91 24.55 -2.91
CA LYS A 22 3.39 23.84 -4.09
C LYS A 22 2.62 22.57 -3.70
N ASP A 23 2.87 22.04 -2.49
CA ASP A 23 2.30 20.78 -2.05
C ASP A 23 0.81 20.96 -1.70
N LYS A 24 -0.01 20.08 -2.26
CA LYS A 24 -1.45 20.03 -2.04
C LYS A 24 -1.89 18.79 -1.27
N HIS A 25 -0.98 17.85 -0.97
CA HIS A 25 -1.30 16.74 -0.08
C HIS A 25 -1.63 17.27 1.32
N ASP A 26 -2.61 16.67 2.00
CA ASP A 26 -3.15 17.11 3.29
C ASP A 26 -2.83 16.13 4.43
N PHE A 27 -1.84 15.29 4.25
CA PHE A 27 -1.49 14.20 5.15
C PHE A 27 0.02 14.16 5.42
N GLY A 28 0.40 13.40 6.44
CA GLY A 28 1.78 13.17 6.85
C GLY A 28 2.14 13.85 8.16
N ALA A 29 2.68 13.07 9.10
CA ALA A 29 3.21 13.57 10.37
C ALA A 29 4.50 12.84 10.77
N VAL A 30 5.24 13.46 11.67
CA VAL A 30 6.43 12.91 12.32
C VAL A 30 6.13 12.70 13.79
N VAL A 31 6.51 11.54 14.33
CA VAL A 31 6.47 11.20 15.74
C VAL A 31 7.88 11.16 16.28
N THR A 32 8.12 11.87 17.37
CA THR A 32 9.38 11.89 18.13
C THR A 32 9.14 11.48 19.57
N ASP A 33 10.20 11.17 20.29
CA ASP A 33 10.19 10.85 21.71
C ASP A 33 9.45 9.54 22.06
N LEU A 34 9.32 8.61 21.10
CA LEU A 34 8.70 7.30 21.26
C LEU A 34 9.71 6.18 21.04
N ASP A 35 9.84 5.27 22.02
CA ASP A 35 10.57 4.01 21.87
C ASP A 35 9.56 2.86 21.64
N LEU A 36 9.61 2.28 20.44
CA LEU A 36 8.71 1.17 20.06
C LEU A 36 9.09 -0.16 20.72
N ASN A 37 10.27 -0.29 21.35
CA ASN A 37 10.60 -1.49 22.13
C ASN A 37 9.85 -1.52 23.47
N ASP A 38 9.49 -0.37 24.02
CA ASP A 38 8.83 -0.22 25.34
C ASP A 38 7.52 0.57 25.26
N ILE A 39 6.80 0.45 24.16
CA ILE A 39 5.56 1.18 23.93
C ILE A 39 4.41 0.64 24.79
N THR A 40 3.72 1.53 25.52
CA THR A 40 2.55 1.20 26.34
C THR A 40 1.28 0.97 25.50
N ASP A 41 0.24 0.36 26.09
CA ASP A 41 -1.06 0.21 25.39
C ASP A 41 -1.76 1.57 25.16
N ALA A 42 -1.51 2.56 26.02
CA ALA A 42 -2.00 3.91 25.81
C ALA A 42 -1.32 4.54 24.57
N ASP A 43 -0.01 4.41 24.46
CA ASP A 43 0.74 4.94 23.31
C ASP A 43 0.38 4.22 22.01
N VAL A 44 0.13 2.90 22.03
CA VAL A 44 -0.37 2.17 20.85
C VAL A 44 -1.69 2.75 20.37
N ARG A 45 -2.64 3.07 21.28
CA ARG A 45 -3.91 3.69 20.89
C ARG A 45 -3.69 5.08 20.29
N HIS A 46 -2.88 5.94 20.95
CA HIS A 46 -2.56 7.27 20.42
C HIS A 46 -1.83 7.21 19.08
N LEU A 47 -0.93 6.23 18.88
CA LEU A 47 -0.24 6.02 17.61
C LEU A 47 -1.21 5.54 16.53
N SER A 48 -2.14 4.66 16.86
CA SER A 48 -3.22 4.22 15.96
C SER A 48 -4.08 5.41 15.52
N ASP A 49 -4.52 6.25 16.47
CA ASP A 49 -5.29 7.47 16.19
C ASP A 49 -4.50 8.46 15.31
N ALA A 50 -3.19 8.58 15.58
CA ALA A 50 -2.31 9.41 14.76
C ALA A 50 -2.20 8.89 13.31
N ILE A 51 -2.10 7.57 13.11
CA ILE A 51 -2.06 6.97 11.76
C ILE A 51 -3.39 7.19 11.05
N TRP A 52 -4.53 6.98 11.71
CA TRP A 52 -5.84 7.24 11.13
C TRP A 52 -6.03 8.72 10.74
N THR A 53 -5.57 9.65 11.58
CA THR A 53 -5.73 11.09 11.39
C THR A 53 -4.79 11.65 10.32
N HIS A 54 -3.50 11.28 10.39
CA HIS A 54 -2.46 11.83 9.51
C HIS A 54 -2.17 10.95 8.30
N LYS A 55 -2.75 9.77 8.21
CA LYS A 55 -2.69 8.79 7.12
C LYS A 55 -1.30 8.20 6.88
N VAL A 56 -0.23 8.98 7.01
CA VAL A 56 1.18 8.56 6.96
C VAL A 56 1.91 9.17 8.14
N VAL A 57 2.58 8.33 8.93
CA VAL A 57 3.34 8.75 10.12
C VAL A 57 4.75 8.18 10.04
N VAL A 58 5.76 9.01 10.29
CA VAL A 58 7.15 8.58 10.45
C VAL A 58 7.53 8.65 11.92
N VAL A 59 7.80 7.52 12.54
CA VAL A 59 8.35 7.44 13.90
C VAL A 59 9.86 7.43 13.80
N LYS A 60 10.50 8.43 14.39
CA LYS A 60 11.95 8.67 14.30
C LYS A 60 12.74 7.80 15.27
N GLY A 61 13.97 7.48 14.88
CA GLY A 61 15.01 7.03 15.79
C GLY A 61 14.94 5.59 16.28
N GLN A 62 14.25 4.68 15.59
CA GLN A 62 14.00 3.28 15.99
C GLN A 62 15.15 2.33 15.58
N LYS A 63 16.42 2.74 15.77
CA LYS A 63 17.60 1.97 15.31
C LYS A 63 17.71 0.60 15.97
N ASP A 64 17.33 0.51 17.24
CA ASP A 64 17.45 -0.70 18.07
C ASP A 64 16.14 -1.51 18.15
N LEU A 65 15.12 -1.17 17.34
CA LEU A 65 13.86 -1.91 17.34
C LEU A 65 14.08 -3.36 16.92
N ALA A 66 13.80 -4.30 17.81
CA ALA A 66 13.86 -5.71 17.48
C ALA A 66 12.75 -6.07 16.47
N PRO A 67 13.02 -6.93 15.45
CA PRO A 67 12.00 -7.33 14.48
C PRO A 67 10.75 -7.90 15.13
N ILE A 68 10.90 -8.70 16.19
CA ILE A 68 9.74 -9.25 16.90
C ILE A 68 8.89 -8.15 17.56
N LYS A 69 9.48 -7.04 18.03
CA LYS A 69 8.75 -5.90 18.58
C LYS A 69 7.97 -5.14 17.52
N GLN A 70 8.47 -5.07 16.29
CA GLN A 70 7.69 -4.54 15.18
C GLN A 70 6.47 -5.43 14.87
N TRP A 71 6.60 -6.76 14.96
CA TRP A 71 5.46 -7.67 14.84
C TRP A 71 4.46 -7.51 15.99
N GLU A 72 4.93 -7.51 17.24
CA GLU A 72 4.10 -7.28 18.42
C GLU A 72 3.31 -5.98 18.31
N LEU A 73 3.93 -4.90 17.81
CA LEU A 73 3.26 -3.62 17.61
C LEU A 73 2.06 -3.74 16.64
N VAL A 74 2.27 -4.34 15.46
CA VAL A 74 1.17 -4.44 14.47
C VAL A 74 0.04 -5.33 14.95
N THR A 75 0.32 -6.34 15.76
CA THR A 75 -0.71 -7.21 16.37
C THR A 75 -1.53 -6.48 17.44
N ARG A 76 -0.97 -5.46 18.09
CA ARG A 76 -1.66 -4.62 19.09
C ARG A 76 -2.56 -3.56 18.46
N PHE A 77 -2.39 -3.21 17.20
CA PHE A 77 -3.31 -2.30 16.49
C PHE A 77 -4.69 -2.93 16.28
N ASP A 78 -4.76 -4.23 16.07
CA ASP A 78 -6.01 -4.99 15.90
C ASP A 78 -5.92 -6.31 16.69
N PRO A 79 -6.18 -6.28 18.01
CA PRO A 79 -6.05 -7.46 18.87
C PRO A 79 -7.01 -8.60 18.51
N ASP A 80 -8.14 -8.28 17.88
CA ASP A 80 -9.16 -9.25 17.47
C ASP A 80 -8.85 -9.91 16.11
N SER A 81 -7.75 -9.50 15.46
CA SER A 81 -7.33 -10.05 14.17
C SER A 81 -6.89 -11.52 14.29
N PRO A 82 -6.87 -12.27 13.17
CA PRO A 82 -6.37 -13.65 13.18
C PRO A 82 -4.86 -13.75 13.47
N GLN A 83 -4.18 -12.67 13.77
CA GLN A 83 -2.75 -12.59 14.14
C GLN A 83 -1.82 -13.21 13.08
N VAL A 84 -2.19 -13.08 11.81
CA VAL A 84 -1.40 -13.55 10.67
C VAL A 84 -1.08 -12.40 9.73
N HIS A 85 0.07 -12.45 9.08
CA HIS A 85 0.39 -11.48 8.04
C HIS A 85 -0.71 -11.47 6.96
N SER A 86 -1.10 -10.30 6.45
CA SER A 86 -2.23 -10.16 5.51
C SER A 86 -2.08 -11.08 4.27
N HIS A 87 -0.89 -11.26 3.76
CA HIS A 87 -0.59 -12.16 2.64
C HIS A 87 -0.27 -13.61 3.05
N GLY A 88 -0.45 -13.98 4.32
CA GLY A 88 -0.17 -15.31 4.86
C GLY A 88 1.32 -15.56 5.14
N ASP A 89 1.65 -16.82 5.44
CA ASP A 89 3.02 -17.20 5.70
C ASP A 89 3.91 -17.10 4.45
N VAL A 90 5.21 -16.88 4.66
CA VAL A 90 6.18 -16.63 3.59
C VAL A 90 6.32 -17.81 2.63
N LYS A 91 6.27 -19.04 3.13
CA LYS A 91 6.42 -20.25 2.32
C LYS A 91 5.25 -20.40 1.34
N THR A 92 4.02 -20.28 1.84
CA THR A 92 2.80 -20.30 1.01
C THR A 92 2.78 -19.14 0.03
N PHE A 93 3.20 -17.93 0.46
CA PHE A 93 3.29 -16.77 -0.42
C PHE A 93 4.24 -17.03 -1.60
N ASN A 94 5.44 -17.53 -1.34
CA ASN A 94 6.45 -17.80 -2.37
C ASN A 94 6.01 -18.91 -3.35
N SER A 95 5.28 -19.93 -2.86
CA SER A 95 4.83 -21.06 -3.69
C SER A 95 3.73 -20.69 -4.69
N LYS A 96 2.97 -19.62 -4.46
CA LYS A 96 1.83 -19.23 -5.31
C LYS A 96 2.20 -18.71 -6.69
N GLY A 97 3.47 -18.33 -6.94
CA GLY A 97 3.94 -17.86 -8.25
C GLY A 97 3.20 -16.63 -8.79
N GLY A 98 2.56 -15.83 -7.91
CA GLY A 98 1.87 -14.62 -8.29
C GLY A 98 2.84 -13.48 -8.64
N LEU A 99 2.29 -12.37 -9.14
CA LEU A 99 3.04 -11.20 -9.59
C LEU A 99 4.05 -10.68 -8.55
N LEU A 100 3.72 -10.76 -7.25
CA LEU A 100 4.59 -10.28 -6.18
C LEU A 100 5.74 -11.25 -5.83
N SER A 101 5.57 -12.55 -6.10
CA SER A 101 6.56 -13.60 -5.82
C SER A 101 7.26 -14.13 -7.06
N LYS A 102 6.81 -13.75 -8.27
CA LYS A 102 7.30 -14.27 -9.56
C LYS A 102 8.79 -13.98 -9.80
N SER A 103 9.28 -12.88 -9.29
CA SER A 103 10.61 -12.35 -9.59
C SER A 103 11.53 -12.26 -8.38
N ARG A 104 11.05 -12.61 -7.20
CA ARG A 104 11.85 -12.61 -5.97
C ARG A 104 11.25 -13.53 -4.90
N GLU A 105 12.11 -14.16 -4.14
CA GLU A 105 11.71 -14.82 -2.92
C GLU A 105 11.55 -13.75 -1.81
N VAL A 106 10.42 -13.82 -1.11
CA VAL A 106 10.19 -13.01 0.10
C VAL A 106 10.72 -13.81 1.30
N VAL A 107 11.45 -13.15 2.17
CA VAL A 107 12.07 -13.78 3.32
C VAL A 107 11.52 -13.18 4.60
N GLY A 108 11.11 -14.05 5.53
CA GLY A 108 10.79 -13.66 6.91
C GLY A 108 12.06 -13.58 7.74
N ILE A 109 12.10 -12.67 8.70
CA ILE A 109 13.22 -12.55 9.64
C ILE A 109 13.19 -13.71 10.62
N PRO A 110 14.27 -14.51 10.80
CA PRO A 110 14.32 -15.58 11.77
C PRO A 110 13.93 -15.14 13.18
N GLY A 111 12.98 -15.85 13.80
CA GLY A 111 12.41 -15.48 15.09
C GLY A 111 11.35 -14.38 15.06
N ALA A 112 11.06 -13.83 13.86
CA ALA A 112 9.99 -12.89 13.59
C ALA A 112 9.51 -13.07 12.14
N GLU A 113 9.12 -14.25 11.75
CA GLU A 113 8.89 -14.68 10.37
C GLU A 113 7.79 -13.88 9.64
N ASN A 114 6.89 -13.26 10.40
CA ASN A 114 5.88 -12.36 9.85
C ASN A 114 6.41 -10.95 9.54
N VAL A 115 7.62 -10.61 9.99
CA VAL A 115 8.35 -9.41 9.54
C VAL A 115 9.13 -9.80 8.29
N ARG A 116 8.81 -9.14 7.18
CA ARG A 116 9.38 -9.45 5.87
C ARG A 116 10.56 -8.56 5.56
N LEU A 117 11.66 -9.20 5.16
CA LEU A 117 12.81 -8.50 4.58
C LEU A 117 12.47 -8.13 3.13
N ILE A 118 12.39 -6.84 2.83
CA ILE A 118 12.20 -6.32 1.48
C ILE A 118 13.30 -5.30 1.16
N GLY A 119 13.71 -5.26 -0.10
CA GLY A 119 14.78 -4.36 -0.48
C GLY A 119 15.39 -4.66 -1.83
N LYS A 120 16.68 -4.34 -1.98
CA LYS A 120 17.48 -4.52 -3.19
C LYS A 120 18.96 -4.63 -2.84
N GLY A 121 19.69 -5.49 -3.54
CA GLY A 121 21.14 -5.64 -3.39
C GLY A 121 21.54 -6.53 -2.22
N PHE A 122 22.81 -6.49 -1.87
CA PHE A 122 23.41 -7.30 -0.81
C PHE A 122 22.98 -6.83 0.57
N GLN A 123 22.41 -7.75 1.37
CA GLN A 123 21.81 -7.45 2.67
C GLN A 123 22.77 -7.60 3.85
N GLY A 124 24.06 -7.83 3.57
CA GLY A 124 25.10 -8.08 4.57
C GLY A 124 25.47 -9.56 4.71
N GLU A 125 26.59 -9.81 5.40
CA GLU A 125 27.04 -11.18 5.69
C GLU A 125 26.10 -11.90 6.66
N ASP A 126 25.51 -11.15 7.57
CA ASP A 126 24.51 -11.61 8.54
C ASP A 126 23.47 -10.52 8.78
N HIS A 127 22.21 -10.80 8.42
CA HIS A 127 21.07 -9.94 8.71
C HIS A 127 20.07 -10.70 9.57
N TYR A 128 20.18 -10.54 10.90
CA TYR A 128 19.34 -11.26 11.87
C TYR A 128 19.31 -12.78 11.62
N GLY A 129 20.46 -13.38 11.32
CA GLY A 129 20.58 -14.81 11.03
C GLY A 129 20.43 -15.22 9.56
N ILE A 130 19.99 -14.31 8.69
CA ILE A 130 19.99 -14.49 7.23
C ILE A 130 21.41 -14.25 6.72
N LYS A 131 22.05 -15.27 6.15
CA LYS A 131 23.45 -15.22 5.75
C LYS A 131 23.63 -14.90 4.28
N ASN A 132 24.52 -13.92 3.98
CA ASN A 132 25.02 -13.60 2.64
C ASN A 132 23.93 -13.44 1.57
N MET A 133 22.77 -12.84 1.94
CA MET A 133 21.64 -12.72 1.04
C MET A 133 21.80 -11.53 0.10
N THR A 134 21.45 -11.75 -1.17
CA THR A 134 21.29 -10.68 -2.15
C THR A 134 19.84 -10.69 -2.66
N ILE A 135 19.12 -9.58 -2.49
CA ILE A 135 17.78 -9.43 -3.05
C ILE A 135 17.90 -8.87 -4.45
N THR A 136 17.55 -9.70 -5.44
CA THR A 136 17.38 -9.26 -6.83
C THR A 136 15.97 -8.69 -6.98
N LYS A 137 15.90 -7.45 -7.47
CA LYS A 137 14.62 -6.81 -7.75
C LYS A 137 14.31 -6.94 -9.24
N PRO A 138 13.04 -7.12 -9.62
CA PRO A 138 12.64 -7.08 -11.02
C PRO A 138 13.10 -5.77 -11.67
N LEU A 139 13.48 -5.84 -12.91
CA LEU A 139 13.82 -4.68 -13.71
C LEU A 139 12.55 -3.90 -14.08
N SER A 140 12.70 -2.63 -14.43
CA SER A 140 11.57 -1.76 -14.82
C SER A 140 10.71 -2.38 -15.92
N HIS A 141 11.30 -3.09 -16.89
CA HIS A 141 10.59 -3.77 -17.97
C HIS A 141 9.72 -4.95 -17.49
N ASP A 142 9.97 -5.49 -16.31
CA ASP A 142 9.11 -6.52 -15.73
C ASP A 142 7.75 -5.98 -15.30
N TRP A 143 7.69 -4.68 -15.00
CA TRP A 143 6.49 -4.01 -14.50
C TRP A 143 5.72 -3.22 -15.56
N HIS A 144 6.42 -2.51 -16.45
CA HIS A 144 5.83 -1.57 -17.39
C HIS A 144 5.66 -2.15 -18.77
N GLY A 145 4.57 -1.80 -19.45
CA GLY A 145 4.32 -2.20 -20.82
C GLY A 145 5.24 -1.50 -21.82
N LYS A 146 5.65 -0.26 -21.51
CA LYS A 146 6.67 0.48 -22.26
C LYS A 146 7.98 0.41 -21.47
N GLU A 147 9.00 -0.15 -22.08
CA GLU A 147 10.33 -0.25 -21.46
C GLU A 147 10.95 1.13 -21.20
N LEU A 148 11.67 1.25 -20.11
CA LEU A 148 12.61 2.34 -19.87
C LEU A 148 13.99 1.85 -20.31
N PRO A 149 14.69 2.55 -21.25
CA PRO A 149 16.01 2.15 -21.68
C PRO A 149 16.98 2.00 -20.51
N GLU A 150 17.79 0.95 -20.53
CA GLU A 150 18.74 0.66 -19.44
C GLU A 150 19.73 1.81 -19.21
N GLU A 151 20.18 2.46 -20.28
CA GLU A 151 21.05 3.64 -20.19
C GLU A 151 20.39 4.78 -19.43
N GLU A 152 19.10 5.07 -19.70
CA GLU A 152 18.34 6.09 -18.97
C GLU A 152 18.16 5.70 -17.50
N PHE A 153 17.85 4.42 -17.24
CA PHE A 153 17.71 3.91 -15.87
C PHE A 153 19.03 4.06 -15.09
N ASN A 154 20.15 3.67 -15.69
CA ASN A 154 21.48 3.78 -15.07
C ASN A 154 21.93 5.23 -14.88
N ALA A 155 21.38 6.17 -15.68
CA ALA A 155 21.55 7.62 -15.49
C ALA A 155 20.65 8.22 -14.40
N GLY A 156 19.88 7.38 -13.67
CA GLY A 156 19.01 7.79 -12.57
C GLY A 156 17.59 8.24 -12.98
N ASN A 157 17.17 8.05 -14.25
CA ASN A 157 15.78 8.21 -14.63
C ASN A 157 15.02 6.92 -14.26
N VAL A 158 13.94 7.08 -13.51
CA VAL A 158 13.15 5.96 -13.00
C VAL A 158 11.68 6.23 -13.16
N ARG A 159 10.84 5.25 -12.84
CA ARG A 159 9.38 5.35 -12.82
C ARG A 159 8.82 4.82 -11.52
N PHE A 160 7.61 5.25 -11.15
CA PHE A 160 6.84 4.57 -10.12
C PHE A 160 6.56 3.13 -10.56
N GLN A 161 6.79 2.17 -9.67
CA GLN A 161 6.60 0.76 -10.03
C GLN A 161 5.13 0.42 -10.20
N ARG A 162 4.34 0.62 -9.15
CA ARG A 162 2.91 0.35 -9.14
C ARG A 162 2.27 0.95 -7.91
N TRP A 163 1.28 1.80 -8.14
CA TRP A 163 0.43 2.30 -7.08
C TRP A 163 -0.53 1.20 -6.63
N HIS A 164 -0.54 0.92 -5.34
CA HIS A 164 -1.32 -0.16 -4.74
C HIS A 164 -1.60 0.09 -3.26
N MET A 165 -2.54 -0.66 -2.72
CA MET A 165 -2.70 -0.88 -1.29
C MET A 165 -2.15 -2.26 -0.92
N ASP A 166 -1.70 -2.44 0.32
CA ASP A 166 -1.32 -3.74 0.83
C ASP A 166 -2.57 -4.56 1.16
N ALA A 167 -2.96 -5.46 0.28
CA ALA A 167 -4.14 -6.28 0.48
C ALA A 167 -4.03 -7.62 -0.21
N PRO A 168 -4.51 -8.70 0.42
CA PRO A 168 -4.64 -10.00 -0.20
C PRO A 168 -5.78 -10.03 -1.21
N LEU A 169 -6.86 -9.27 -0.98
CA LEU A 169 -8.11 -9.17 -1.77
C LEU A 169 -8.78 -10.52 -2.07
N TYR A 170 -8.39 -11.57 -1.35
CA TYR A 170 -8.95 -12.91 -1.41
C TYR A 170 -8.72 -13.62 -0.08
N ALA A 171 -9.73 -14.30 0.43
CA ALA A 171 -9.76 -15.06 1.69
C ALA A 171 -9.56 -14.25 2.99
N ARG A 172 -8.83 -13.14 2.94
CA ARG A 172 -8.55 -12.29 4.11
C ARG A 172 -8.88 -10.84 3.83
N ASP A 173 -9.21 -10.10 4.89
CA ASP A 173 -9.43 -8.68 4.79
C ASP A 173 -8.10 -7.92 4.85
N PRO A 174 -8.00 -6.75 4.19
CA PRO A 174 -6.78 -5.96 4.14
C PRO A 174 -6.39 -5.42 5.52
N ALA A 175 -5.09 -5.31 5.77
CA ALA A 175 -4.57 -4.70 6.98
C ALA A 175 -5.08 -3.26 7.17
N TRP A 176 -5.33 -2.84 8.41
CA TRP A 176 -5.60 -1.43 8.71
C TRP A 176 -4.37 -0.57 8.46
N PHE A 177 -3.22 -1.04 8.95
CA PHE A 177 -1.94 -0.35 8.84
C PHE A 177 -0.85 -1.26 8.30
N THR A 178 0.09 -0.66 7.62
CA THR A 178 1.38 -1.30 7.29
C THR A 178 2.50 -0.48 7.90
N THR A 179 3.52 -1.17 8.38
CA THR A 179 4.75 -0.60 8.91
C THR A 179 5.93 -0.99 8.05
N LEU A 180 6.82 -0.02 7.78
CA LEU A 180 8.03 -0.22 6.98
C LEU A 180 9.20 0.48 7.66
N ARG A 181 10.08 -0.29 8.31
CA ARG A 181 11.28 0.21 8.97
C ARG A 181 12.44 0.30 8.00
N CYS A 182 13.11 1.43 7.96
CA CYS A 182 14.31 1.66 7.20
C CYS A 182 15.53 1.14 7.99
N ILE A 183 16.15 0.07 7.51
CA ILE A 183 17.40 -0.46 8.08
C ILE A 183 18.59 0.16 7.37
N LYS A 184 18.51 0.21 6.02
CA LYS A 184 19.53 0.78 5.16
C LYS A 184 18.93 1.23 3.84
N ARG A 185 19.37 2.36 3.33
CA ARG A 185 19.04 2.82 1.99
C ARG A 185 20.14 3.72 1.43
N PRO A 186 20.29 3.82 0.10
CA PRO A 186 21.07 4.88 -0.49
C PRO A 186 20.37 6.23 -0.32
N THR A 187 21.13 7.30 -0.18
CA THR A 187 20.62 8.68 -0.09
C THR A 187 20.99 9.51 -1.31
N GLU A 188 22.02 9.10 -2.03
CA GLU A 188 22.57 9.80 -3.18
C GLU A 188 23.01 8.82 -4.27
N PRO A 189 23.08 9.27 -5.52
CA PRO A 189 22.51 10.51 -6.03
C PRO A 189 20.98 10.47 -6.10
N GLU A 190 20.31 11.64 -6.17
CA GLU A 190 18.87 11.70 -6.44
C GLU A 190 18.51 11.00 -7.75
N VAL A 191 17.32 10.44 -7.80
CA VAL A 191 16.70 9.91 -9.01
C VAL A 191 15.64 10.88 -9.56
N ASN A 192 15.46 10.85 -10.87
CA ASN A 192 14.40 11.59 -11.55
C ASN A 192 13.25 10.63 -11.87
N VAL A 193 12.19 10.67 -11.06
CA VAL A 193 10.98 9.88 -11.31
C VAL A 193 10.16 10.53 -12.39
N ARG A 194 9.94 9.85 -13.52
CA ARG A 194 9.19 10.34 -14.67
C ARG A 194 7.88 9.57 -14.83
N TRP A 195 6.80 10.26 -15.23
CA TRP A 195 5.53 9.59 -15.56
C TRP A 195 5.55 8.91 -16.93
N ASP A 196 6.21 9.52 -17.92
CA ASP A 196 6.28 9.04 -19.33
C ASP A 196 4.91 8.67 -19.94
N ASP A 197 3.86 9.31 -19.46
CA ASP A 197 2.45 9.12 -19.88
C ASP A 197 1.94 10.25 -20.80
N GLY A 198 2.82 11.17 -21.17
CA GLY A 198 2.48 12.35 -21.99
C GLY A 198 2.18 13.61 -21.19
N SER A 199 2.07 13.52 -19.85
CA SER A 199 1.82 14.70 -18.98
C SER A 199 3.05 15.61 -18.83
N GLY A 200 4.25 15.08 -19.03
CA GLY A 200 5.52 15.77 -18.78
C GLY A 200 5.88 15.87 -17.29
N HIS A 201 5.12 15.23 -16.40
CA HIS A 201 5.42 15.23 -14.97
C HIS A 201 6.70 14.45 -14.64
N SER A 202 7.49 15.03 -13.73
CA SER A 202 8.65 14.40 -13.12
C SER A 202 8.94 14.99 -11.75
N MET A 203 9.67 14.22 -10.91
CA MET A 203 10.11 14.63 -9.58
C MET A 203 11.56 14.17 -9.36
N LYS A 204 12.41 15.03 -8.79
CA LYS A 204 13.72 14.64 -8.25
C LYS A 204 13.56 14.27 -6.79
N VAL A 205 14.01 13.09 -6.41
CA VAL A 205 13.82 12.56 -5.07
C VAL A 205 14.98 11.66 -4.66
N GLU A 206 15.17 11.48 -3.37
CA GLU A 206 16.13 10.51 -2.85
C GLU A 206 15.75 9.07 -3.26
N PRO A 207 16.75 8.22 -3.58
CA PRO A 207 16.49 6.85 -4.04
C PRO A 207 15.93 5.96 -2.94
N GLY A 208 15.16 4.95 -3.34
CA GLY A 208 14.71 3.87 -2.46
C GLY A 208 13.65 4.25 -1.42
N LEU A 209 13.06 5.43 -1.50
CA LEU A 209 11.93 5.84 -0.67
C LEU A 209 10.60 5.20 -1.13
N THR A 210 9.55 5.49 -0.40
CA THR A 210 8.17 5.10 -0.72
C THR A 210 7.35 6.37 -0.93
N ALA A 211 6.63 6.41 -2.05
CA ALA A 211 5.71 7.50 -2.39
C ALA A 211 4.28 7.13 -1.99
N PHE A 212 3.51 8.12 -1.57
CA PHE A 212 2.13 7.99 -1.10
C PHE A 212 1.20 8.97 -1.80
N ILE A 213 -0.02 8.54 -2.13
CA ILE A 213 -1.15 9.39 -2.55
C ILE A 213 -2.37 9.08 -1.69
N SER A 214 -3.17 10.11 -1.42
CA SER A 214 -4.36 9.99 -0.57
C SER A 214 -5.60 9.64 -1.40
N ASN A 215 -6.24 8.53 -1.05
CA ASN A 215 -7.50 8.13 -1.65
C ASN A 215 -8.70 8.90 -1.05
N VAL A 216 -8.49 9.61 0.06
CA VAL A 216 -9.42 10.63 0.57
C VAL A 216 -9.43 11.84 -0.39
N GLN A 217 -8.26 12.40 -0.71
CA GLN A 217 -8.17 13.47 -1.70
C GLN A 217 -8.68 13.03 -3.09
N MET A 218 -8.46 11.76 -3.44
CA MET A 218 -9.02 11.20 -4.67
C MET A 218 -10.55 11.25 -4.66
N TYR A 219 -11.19 10.88 -3.54
CA TYR A 219 -12.64 11.01 -3.36
C TYR A 219 -13.09 12.48 -3.41
N ASP A 220 -12.36 13.39 -2.76
CA ASP A 220 -12.70 14.83 -2.75
C ASP A 220 -12.66 15.47 -4.14
N MET A 221 -11.80 14.97 -5.04
CA MET A 221 -11.71 15.43 -6.44
C MET A 221 -12.80 14.88 -7.36
N MET A 222 -13.64 13.96 -6.88
CA MET A 222 -14.76 13.43 -7.66
C MET A 222 -15.88 14.48 -7.76
N THR A 223 -16.60 14.44 -8.88
CA THR A 223 -17.86 15.21 -9.01
C THR A 223 -18.92 14.65 -8.07
N GLU A 224 -19.98 15.41 -7.80
CA GLU A 224 -21.07 14.93 -6.94
C GLU A 224 -21.76 13.69 -7.51
N ASP A 225 -21.91 13.58 -8.83
CA ASP A 225 -22.47 12.38 -9.48
C ASP A 225 -21.54 11.15 -9.30
N GLU A 226 -20.22 11.36 -9.42
CA GLU A 226 -19.23 10.30 -9.18
C GLU A 226 -19.20 9.87 -7.71
N LYS A 227 -19.31 10.80 -6.76
CA LYS A 227 -19.41 10.50 -5.33
C LYS A 227 -20.68 9.71 -5.03
N SER A 228 -21.82 10.16 -5.57
CA SER A 228 -23.11 9.46 -5.42
C SER A 228 -23.00 8.04 -5.95
N MET A 229 -22.44 7.85 -7.14
CA MET A 229 -22.20 6.53 -7.73
C MET A 229 -21.26 5.70 -6.85
N ALA A 230 -20.13 6.23 -6.43
CA ALA A 230 -19.14 5.48 -5.66
C ALA A 230 -19.63 5.09 -4.26
N ASP A 231 -20.37 5.97 -3.58
CA ASP A 231 -20.96 5.73 -2.26
C ASP A 231 -21.99 4.58 -2.26
N ASN A 232 -22.60 4.30 -3.42
CA ASN A 232 -23.64 3.27 -3.59
C ASN A 232 -23.18 2.05 -4.40
N SER A 233 -21.87 1.92 -4.65
CA SER A 233 -21.32 0.92 -5.55
C SER A 233 -20.26 0.04 -4.89
N TRP A 234 -20.02 -1.14 -5.46
CA TRP A 234 -19.08 -2.15 -4.95
C TRP A 234 -18.21 -2.70 -6.06
N VAL A 235 -17.08 -3.27 -5.65
CA VAL A 235 -16.15 -3.98 -6.53
C VAL A 235 -15.97 -5.41 -6.07
N GLU A 236 -15.99 -6.36 -7.00
CA GLU A 236 -15.56 -7.73 -6.77
C GLU A 236 -14.14 -7.90 -7.29
N TYR A 237 -13.26 -8.41 -6.44
CA TYR A 237 -11.90 -8.73 -6.81
C TYR A 237 -11.78 -10.13 -7.40
N ALA A 238 -10.82 -10.34 -8.29
CA ALA A 238 -10.55 -11.68 -8.81
C ALA A 238 -10.07 -12.61 -7.69
N PRO A 239 -10.44 -13.91 -7.69
CA PRO A 239 -9.77 -14.87 -6.83
C PRO A 239 -8.28 -14.91 -7.18
N HIS A 240 -7.41 -14.99 -6.16
CA HIS A 240 -5.95 -14.92 -6.33
C HIS A 240 -5.50 -13.75 -7.23
N PRO A 241 -5.84 -12.49 -6.91
CA PRO A 241 -5.80 -11.36 -7.84
C PRO A 241 -4.42 -11.12 -8.46
N TYR A 242 -3.35 -11.33 -7.71
CA TYR A 242 -1.97 -11.16 -8.23
C TYR A 242 -1.52 -12.31 -9.14
N MET A 243 -2.15 -13.49 -9.05
CA MET A 243 -1.98 -14.54 -10.05
C MET A 243 -2.78 -14.23 -11.31
N TRP A 244 -4.00 -13.71 -11.14
CA TRP A 244 -4.89 -13.31 -12.23
C TRP A 244 -4.22 -12.31 -13.18
N ILE A 245 -3.55 -11.28 -12.65
CA ILE A 245 -2.84 -10.25 -13.43
C ILE A 245 -1.36 -10.59 -13.68
N GLY A 246 -0.92 -11.83 -13.42
CA GLY A 246 0.50 -12.20 -13.41
C GLY A 246 1.26 -11.90 -14.71
N ASP A 247 0.57 -11.89 -15.85
CA ASP A 247 1.14 -11.63 -17.17
C ASP A 247 0.79 -10.21 -17.71
N CYS A 248 0.10 -9.40 -16.90
CA CYS A 248 -0.23 -8.04 -17.24
C CYS A 248 0.92 -7.06 -16.94
N LYS A 249 0.97 -5.97 -17.70
CA LYS A 249 1.97 -4.90 -17.56
C LYS A 249 1.31 -3.58 -17.16
N GLY A 250 2.01 -2.82 -16.34
CA GLY A 250 1.57 -1.51 -15.85
C GLY A 250 1.80 -0.37 -16.83
N ASN A 251 1.06 0.72 -16.62
CA ASN A 251 1.34 2.01 -17.25
C ASN A 251 2.69 2.58 -16.77
N SER A 252 3.29 3.45 -17.56
CA SER A 252 4.60 4.06 -17.24
C SER A 252 4.59 4.91 -15.97
N ASN A 253 3.45 5.51 -15.62
CA ASN A 253 3.25 6.26 -14.37
C ASN A 253 2.93 5.37 -13.15
N GLY A 254 2.90 4.04 -13.32
CA GLY A 254 2.62 3.07 -12.27
C GLY A 254 1.15 2.89 -11.90
N LEU A 255 0.21 3.65 -12.49
CA LEU A 255 -1.21 3.53 -12.21
C LEU A 255 -1.92 2.69 -13.28
N GLY A 256 -2.58 1.60 -12.85
CA GLY A 256 -3.34 0.72 -13.74
C GLY A 256 -2.47 -0.14 -14.67
N LEU A 257 -3.10 -0.81 -15.63
CA LEU A 257 -2.47 -1.73 -16.56
C LEU A 257 -2.70 -1.27 -18.01
N VAL A 258 -1.72 -1.55 -18.89
CA VAL A 258 -1.78 -1.17 -20.32
C VAL A 258 -2.44 -2.22 -21.19
N ASN A 259 -2.48 -3.48 -20.76
CA ASN A 259 -3.00 -4.59 -21.54
C ASN A 259 -4.18 -5.27 -20.85
N GLN A 260 -5.23 -5.48 -21.62
CA GLN A 260 -6.36 -6.34 -21.30
C GLN A 260 -6.21 -7.66 -22.07
N GLY A 261 -6.88 -8.72 -21.57
CA GLY A 261 -6.84 -10.04 -22.20
C GLY A 261 -5.54 -10.81 -21.96
N LYS A 262 -4.71 -10.33 -21.01
CA LYS A 262 -3.54 -11.04 -20.49
C LYS A 262 -3.80 -11.59 -19.09
N GLU A 263 -4.98 -11.35 -18.56
CA GLU A 263 -5.44 -11.94 -17.30
C GLU A 263 -5.56 -13.45 -17.50
N LYS A 264 -5.12 -14.20 -16.49
CA LYS A 264 -5.33 -15.65 -16.48
C LYS A 264 -6.82 -15.95 -16.40
N LYS A 265 -7.25 -17.02 -17.06
CA LYS A 265 -8.61 -17.52 -16.88
C LYS A 265 -8.81 -18.01 -15.44
N LEU A 266 -10.02 -17.94 -14.93
CA LEU A 266 -10.32 -18.37 -13.55
C LEU A 266 -9.96 -19.85 -13.33
N GLU A 267 -10.14 -20.71 -14.33
CA GLU A 267 -9.76 -22.12 -14.31
C GLU A 267 -8.25 -22.36 -14.16
N ASP A 268 -7.40 -21.38 -14.50
CA ASP A 268 -5.95 -21.44 -14.41
C ASP A 268 -5.39 -20.88 -13.10
N LEU A 269 -6.25 -20.37 -12.20
CA LEU A 269 -5.83 -19.77 -10.94
C LEU A 269 -5.57 -20.79 -9.81
N GLY A 270 -5.79 -22.07 -10.06
CA GLY A 270 -5.78 -23.13 -9.05
C GLY A 270 -7.05 -23.12 -8.21
N ASP A 271 -7.05 -23.86 -7.12
CA ASP A 271 -8.22 -24.00 -6.27
C ASP A 271 -8.55 -22.67 -5.55
N PHE A 272 -9.81 -22.28 -5.58
CA PHE A 272 -10.36 -21.17 -4.80
C PHE A 272 -11.79 -21.48 -4.38
N ASP A 273 -12.21 -20.92 -3.24
CA ASP A 273 -13.59 -21.00 -2.76
C ASP A 273 -14.30 -19.69 -3.10
N LEU A 274 -15.47 -19.76 -3.73
CA LEU A 274 -16.28 -18.59 -4.09
C LEU A 274 -16.70 -17.76 -2.87
N LYS A 275 -16.89 -18.40 -1.71
CA LYS A 275 -17.21 -17.69 -0.45
C LYS A 275 -16.08 -16.77 0.04
N ASP A 276 -14.83 -17.05 -0.40
CA ASP A 276 -13.65 -16.29 -0.03
C ASP A 276 -13.34 -15.16 -1.05
N VAL A 277 -14.07 -15.10 -2.16
CA VAL A 277 -13.95 -13.99 -3.13
C VAL A 277 -14.50 -12.73 -2.48
N LYS A 278 -13.66 -11.68 -2.47
CA LYS A 278 -13.96 -10.44 -1.76
C LYS A 278 -14.72 -9.46 -2.65
N THR A 279 -15.79 -8.94 -2.07
CA THR A 279 -16.53 -7.79 -2.59
C THR A 279 -16.51 -6.70 -1.53
N TYR A 280 -16.00 -5.53 -1.91
CA TYR A 280 -15.89 -4.38 -1.01
C TYR A 280 -16.60 -3.16 -1.58
N PRO A 281 -17.05 -2.20 -0.72
CA PRO A 281 -17.49 -0.90 -1.19
C PRO A 281 -16.38 -0.20 -1.98
N MET A 282 -16.75 0.66 -2.94
CA MET A 282 -15.76 1.51 -3.64
C MET A 282 -15.20 2.59 -2.72
N VAL A 283 -15.99 3.04 -1.76
CA VAL A 283 -15.62 4.04 -0.76
C VAL A 283 -15.51 3.39 0.60
N TRP A 284 -14.36 3.57 1.26
CA TRP A 284 -14.13 3.07 2.62
C TRP A 284 -14.16 4.23 3.61
N ILE A 285 -14.79 4.02 4.75
CA ILE A 285 -14.89 5.02 5.82
C ILE A 285 -13.77 4.79 6.83
N ASN A 286 -13.04 5.86 7.15
CA ASN A 286 -12.09 5.85 8.25
C ASN A 286 -12.86 5.71 9.58
N PRO A 287 -12.58 4.68 10.40
CA PRO A 287 -13.37 4.41 11.61
C PRO A 287 -13.17 5.45 12.72
N VAL A 288 -12.14 6.29 12.64
CA VAL A 288 -11.80 7.31 13.64
C VAL A 288 -12.23 8.70 13.18
N THR A 289 -11.90 9.09 11.93
CA THR A 289 -12.17 10.45 11.44
C THR A 289 -13.48 10.57 10.67
N GLY A 290 -14.07 9.45 10.21
CA GLY A 290 -15.24 9.44 9.35
C GLY A 290 -14.96 9.85 7.89
N GLU A 291 -13.70 10.15 7.53
CA GLU A 291 -13.33 10.50 6.17
C GLU A 291 -13.62 9.37 5.18
N LYS A 292 -14.05 9.73 3.99
CA LYS A 292 -14.32 8.81 2.89
C LYS A 292 -13.12 8.71 1.96
N ALA A 293 -12.69 7.49 1.64
CA ALA A 293 -11.61 7.23 0.71
C ALA A 293 -12.11 6.41 -0.48
N PHE A 294 -11.83 6.83 -1.71
CA PHE A 294 -12.08 6.02 -2.91
C PHE A 294 -11.03 4.90 -3.00
N GLN A 295 -11.25 3.80 -2.27
CA GLN A 295 -10.26 2.76 -2.01
C GLN A 295 -10.46 1.53 -2.91
N VAL A 296 -10.20 1.70 -4.20
CA VAL A 296 -10.36 0.65 -5.21
C VAL A 296 -9.01 0.26 -5.81
N HIS A 297 -8.54 -0.97 -5.56
CA HIS A 297 -7.34 -1.51 -6.21
C HIS A 297 -7.64 -1.96 -7.65
N GLY A 298 -7.74 -0.99 -8.56
CA GLY A 298 -8.33 -1.13 -9.89
C GLY A 298 -7.73 -2.22 -10.76
N ILE A 299 -6.43 -2.57 -10.59
CA ILE A 299 -5.78 -3.62 -11.36
C ILE A 299 -6.29 -5.04 -11.04
N CYS A 300 -6.91 -5.21 -9.87
CA CYS A 300 -7.38 -6.50 -9.36
C CYS A 300 -8.92 -6.67 -9.45
N VAL A 301 -9.64 -5.64 -9.89
CA VAL A 301 -11.11 -5.66 -9.98
C VAL A 301 -11.56 -6.49 -11.19
N ARG A 302 -12.46 -7.43 -10.93
CA ARG A 302 -13.07 -8.31 -11.94
C ARG A 302 -14.49 -7.90 -12.30
N LYS A 303 -15.26 -7.35 -11.34
CA LYS A 303 -16.62 -6.85 -11.57
C LYS A 303 -16.83 -5.53 -10.84
N LEU A 304 -17.66 -4.69 -11.44
CA LEU A 304 -18.25 -3.52 -10.78
C LEU A 304 -19.76 -3.73 -10.65
N PHE A 305 -20.29 -3.33 -9.50
CA PHE A 305 -21.72 -3.26 -9.21
C PHE A 305 -22.06 -1.80 -8.96
N LEU A 306 -22.60 -1.12 -9.98
CA LEU A 306 -22.79 0.33 -9.98
C LEU A 306 -24.24 0.72 -9.85
N ARG A 307 -24.50 1.73 -9.01
CA ARG A 307 -25.76 2.50 -8.94
C ARG A 307 -25.46 3.84 -8.29
N SER A 308 -26.30 4.85 -8.53
CA SER A 308 -26.12 6.18 -7.95
C SER A 308 -27.03 6.42 -6.72
N SER A 309 -28.02 5.57 -6.49
CA SER A 309 -28.84 5.61 -5.28
C SER A 309 -29.26 4.19 -4.85
N PRO A 310 -29.69 3.98 -3.59
CA PRO A 310 -30.18 2.69 -3.11
C PRO A 310 -31.40 2.17 -3.85
N GLU A 311 -32.18 3.05 -4.48
CA GLU A 311 -33.40 2.75 -5.20
C GLU A 311 -33.14 2.31 -6.64
N GLU A 312 -31.96 2.58 -7.17
CA GLU A 312 -31.59 2.18 -8.53
C GLU A 312 -31.22 0.69 -8.59
N GLU A 313 -31.52 0.08 -9.74
CA GLU A 313 -31.08 -1.27 -10.07
C GLU A 313 -29.55 -1.29 -10.28
N LEU A 314 -28.89 -2.34 -9.77
CA LEU A 314 -27.45 -2.52 -9.95
C LEU A 314 -27.10 -2.81 -11.42
N ARG A 315 -26.28 -1.96 -12.00
CA ARG A 315 -25.59 -2.23 -13.27
C ARG A 315 -24.33 -3.01 -13.00
N VAL A 316 -24.23 -4.22 -13.53
CA VAL A 316 -23.00 -5.06 -13.42
C VAL A 316 -22.13 -4.85 -14.65
N ILE A 317 -20.84 -4.56 -14.43
CA ILE A 317 -19.82 -4.47 -15.49
C ILE A 317 -18.80 -5.57 -15.24
N GLU A 318 -18.57 -6.41 -16.26
CA GLU A 318 -17.57 -7.49 -16.26
C GLU A 318 -16.49 -7.29 -17.34
N ASP A 319 -16.67 -6.32 -18.24
CA ASP A 319 -15.64 -5.94 -19.21
C ASP A 319 -14.47 -5.25 -18.48
N VAL A 320 -13.36 -5.96 -18.41
CA VAL A 320 -12.14 -5.50 -17.70
C VAL A 320 -11.59 -4.21 -18.31
N ALA A 321 -11.77 -3.97 -19.61
CA ALA A 321 -11.33 -2.74 -20.27
C ALA A 321 -12.19 -1.56 -19.81
N GLU A 322 -13.51 -1.71 -19.77
CA GLU A 322 -14.45 -0.71 -19.26
C GLU A 322 -14.19 -0.41 -17.79
N ILE A 323 -14.03 -1.44 -16.95
CA ILE A 323 -13.70 -1.33 -15.54
C ILE A 323 -12.44 -0.48 -15.34
N ARG A 324 -11.35 -0.82 -16.01
CA ARG A 324 -10.06 -0.13 -15.86
C ARG A 324 -10.13 1.31 -16.37
N GLN A 325 -10.84 1.56 -17.46
CA GLN A 325 -10.99 2.91 -17.99
C GLN A 325 -11.75 3.80 -17.00
N LEU A 326 -12.86 3.33 -16.44
CA LEU A 326 -13.64 4.07 -15.45
C LEU A 326 -12.80 4.40 -14.22
N LEU A 327 -12.15 3.39 -13.64
CA LEU A 327 -11.33 3.56 -12.43
C LEU A 327 -10.13 4.48 -12.68
N LYS A 328 -9.44 4.33 -13.83
CA LYS A 328 -8.31 5.18 -14.21
C LYS A 328 -8.72 6.64 -14.30
N THR A 329 -9.86 6.95 -14.94
CA THR A 329 -10.35 8.33 -15.11
C THR A 329 -10.52 9.05 -13.77
N ILE A 330 -10.90 8.35 -12.73
CA ILE A 330 -11.02 8.90 -11.37
C ILE A 330 -9.63 8.98 -10.71
N GLN A 331 -8.88 7.88 -10.72
CA GLN A 331 -7.66 7.72 -9.94
C GLN A 331 -6.49 8.57 -10.45
N GLU A 332 -6.40 8.84 -11.76
CA GLU A 332 -5.28 9.62 -12.32
C GLU A 332 -5.29 11.11 -11.91
N ARG A 333 -6.41 11.63 -11.41
CA ARG A 333 -6.55 13.06 -11.03
C ARG A 333 -5.61 13.46 -9.90
N VAL A 334 -5.36 12.54 -8.96
CA VAL A 334 -4.46 12.77 -7.81
C VAL A 334 -3.00 12.44 -8.15
N LEU A 335 -2.74 11.85 -9.31
CA LEU A 335 -1.38 11.43 -9.70
C LEU A 335 -0.58 12.58 -10.32
N LYS A 336 -0.38 13.64 -9.54
CA LYS A 336 0.42 14.82 -9.90
C LYS A 336 1.42 15.11 -8.79
N PRO A 337 2.59 15.72 -9.12
CA PRO A 337 3.65 15.96 -8.15
C PRO A 337 3.17 16.60 -6.83
N GLU A 338 2.27 17.59 -6.92
CA GLU A 338 1.78 18.33 -5.75
C GLU A 338 0.92 17.53 -4.77
N TYR A 339 0.39 16.37 -5.17
CA TYR A 339 -0.43 15.49 -4.32
C TYR A 339 0.35 14.30 -3.75
N ILE A 340 1.60 14.12 -4.17
CA ILE A 340 2.43 12.99 -3.77
C ILE A 340 3.29 13.39 -2.58
N LEU A 341 3.19 12.63 -1.48
CA LEU A 341 4.11 12.72 -0.36
C LEU A 341 5.16 11.62 -0.48
N ILE A 342 6.43 12.01 -0.35
CA ILE A 342 7.57 11.09 -0.25
C ILE A 342 8.32 11.45 1.02
N PRO A 343 7.98 10.82 2.16
CA PRO A 343 8.62 11.15 3.42
C PRO A 343 10.10 10.74 3.38
N SER A 344 10.99 11.66 3.78
CA SER A 344 12.39 11.33 3.99
C SER A 344 12.54 10.42 5.21
N LEU A 345 13.32 9.36 5.07
CA LEU A 345 13.60 8.39 6.13
C LEU A 345 15.10 8.32 6.38
N GLU A 346 15.48 8.33 7.64
CA GLU A 346 16.82 7.96 8.07
C GLU A 346 16.91 6.48 8.45
N GLU A 347 18.10 5.93 8.53
CA GLU A 347 18.30 4.58 9.04
C GLU A 347 17.80 4.49 10.48
N GLY A 348 16.90 3.55 10.74
CA GLY A 348 16.19 3.39 12.02
C GLY A 348 14.79 3.97 12.05
N ASP A 349 14.41 4.87 11.14
CA ASP A 349 13.02 5.36 11.09
C ASP A 349 12.06 4.28 10.62
N ILE A 350 10.82 4.37 11.09
CA ILE A 350 9.73 3.52 10.64
C ILE A 350 8.59 4.37 10.11
N VAL A 351 8.22 4.16 8.85
CA VAL A 351 7.01 4.75 8.28
C VAL A 351 5.84 3.80 8.45
N MET A 352 4.70 4.35 8.87
CA MET A 352 3.44 3.64 9.06
C MET A 352 2.35 4.37 8.28
N TRP A 353 1.42 3.64 7.68
CA TRP A 353 0.34 4.26 6.93
C TRP A 353 -1.00 3.55 7.10
N ALA A 354 -2.07 4.35 7.02
CA ALA A 354 -3.45 3.88 6.98
C ALA A 354 -3.74 3.24 5.61
N ASN A 355 -3.60 1.95 5.54
CA ASN A 355 -3.77 1.20 4.29
C ASN A 355 -5.20 1.27 3.72
N TYR A 356 -6.19 1.68 4.54
CA TYR A 356 -7.58 1.92 4.13
C TYR A 356 -7.79 3.26 3.40
N GLN A 357 -6.77 4.14 3.39
CA GLN A 357 -6.91 5.49 2.84
C GLN A 357 -5.81 5.88 1.85
N MET A 358 -4.80 5.01 1.69
CA MET A 358 -3.60 5.35 0.94
C MET A 358 -3.30 4.34 -0.17
N PHE A 359 -2.84 4.86 -1.31
CA PHE A 359 -2.00 4.09 -2.22
C PHE A 359 -0.55 4.48 -2.02
N HIS A 360 0.32 3.50 -2.23
CA HIS A 360 1.76 3.71 -2.15
C HIS A 360 2.49 2.96 -3.26
N THR A 361 3.75 3.36 -3.50
CA THR A 361 4.64 2.69 -4.44
C THR A 361 6.10 2.91 -4.05
N ALA A 362 6.95 1.93 -4.31
CA ALA A 362 8.38 2.08 -4.12
C ALA A 362 9.02 2.90 -5.26
N ILE A 363 9.98 3.74 -4.92
CA ILE A 363 10.84 4.46 -5.87
C ILE A 363 12.04 3.59 -6.18
N ASP A 364 12.19 3.22 -7.45
CA ASP A 364 13.33 2.44 -7.90
C ASP A 364 14.58 3.32 -8.07
N TYR A 365 15.73 2.69 -8.27
CA TYR A 365 17.01 3.37 -8.47
C TYR A 365 18.04 2.38 -9.04
N PRO A 366 19.13 2.86 -9.69
CA PRO A 366 20.22 2.01 -10.18
C PRO A 366 20.89 1.19 -9.08
N ALA A 367 21.20 -0.08 -9.35
CA ALA A 367 21.83 -0.96 -8.37
C ALA A 367 23.20 -0.44 -7.88
N SER A 368 23.87 0.37 -8.69
CA SER A 368 25.15 1.02 -8.36
C SER A 368 25.07 2.01 -7.18
N TYR A 369 23.86 2.50 -6.83
CA TYR A 369 23.66 3.43 -5.70
C TYR A 369 23.76 2.73 -4.34
N GLY A 370 23.67 1.40 -4.31
CA GLY A 370 23.85 0.61 -3.10
C GLY A 370 22.60 -0.15 -2.66
N PRO A 371 22.70 -0.89 -1.55
CA PRO A 371 21.61 -1.72 -1.08
C PRO A 371 20.49 -0.92 -0.40
N ARG A 372 19.28 -1.47 -0.48
CA ARG A 372 18.12 -1.08 0.34
C ARG A 372 17.69 -2.28 1.17
N THR A 373 17.52 -2.06 2.46
CA THR A 373 17.09 -3.06 3.44
C THR A 373 15.95 -2.49 4.27
N MET A 374 14.77 -3.10 4.21
CA MET A 374 13.59 -2.68 4.94
C MET A 374 12.93 -3.87 5.61
N HIS A 375 12.35 -3.64 6.78
CA HIS A 375 11.49 -4.60 7.46
C HIS A 375 10.02 -4.15 7.31
N GLN A 376 9.19 -4.97 6.69
CA GLN A 376 7.75 -4.72 6.55
C GLN A 376 6.96 -5.65 7.47
N ALA A 377 5.96 -5.10 8.14
CA ALA A 377 4.98 -5.89 8.87
C ALA A 377 3.58 -5.27 8.77
N ASN A 378 2.58 -6.13 8.62
CA ASN A 378 1.16 -5.84 8.73
C ASN A 378 0.40 -7.13 9.10
N ILE A 379 -0.83 -6.99 9.59
CA ILE A 379 -1.71 -8.13 9.87
C ILE A 379 -3.01 -8.02 9.08
N ALA A 380 -3.62 -9.16 8.76
CA ALA A 380 -4.97 -9.17 8.23
C ALA A 380 -5.92 -8.57 9.28
N SER A 381 -6.87 -7.72 8.86
CA SER A 381 -7.78 -7.09 9.82
C SER A 381 -8.83 -8.08 10.35
N SER A 382 -9.37 -7.76 11.53
CA SER A 382 -10.47 -8.50 12.16
C SER A 382 -11.81 -8.24 11.48
N THR A 383 -11.95 -7.10 10.78
CA THR A 383 -13.20 -6.66 10.17
C THR A 383 -12.98 -6.20 8.71
N PRO A 384 -13.96 -6.46 7.83
CA PRO A 384 -13.89 -5.93 6.47
C PRO A 384 -14.07 -4.40 6.46
N PRO A 385 -13.62 -3.72 5.39
CA PRO A 385 -13.88 -2.31 5.19
C PRO A 385 -15.36 -1.99 5.15
N VAL A 386 -15.75 -0.87 5.77
CA VAL A 386 -17.13 -0.38 5.82
C VAL A 386 -17.30 0.77 4.84
N GLY A 387 -18.35 0.72 4.02
CA GLY A 387 -18.73 1.78 3.10
C GLY A 387 -19.83 2.68 3.64
N PRO A 388 -20.16 3.79 2.92
CA PRO A 388 -21.24 4.70 3.29
C PRO A 388 -22.61 4.04 3.33
N ASN A 389 -22.85 3.09 2.45
CA ASN A 389 -24.10 2.37 2.34
C ASN A 389 -23.89 0.85 2.41
N PRO A 390 -24.81 0.10 3.03
CA PRO A 390 -24.69 -1.35 3.11
C PRO A 390 -24.82 -1.99 1.72
N ILE A 391 -24.14 -3.10 1.53
CA ILE A 391 -24.26 -3.91 0.32
C ILE A 391 -25.67 -4.53 0.32
N THR A 392 -26.50 -4.17 -0.67
CA THR A 392 -27.84 -4.70 -0.87
C THR A 392 -28.07 -5.01 -2.34
N GLY A 393 -28.93 -6.01 -2.65
CA GLY A 393 -29.30 -6.34 -4.02
C GLY A 393 -28.29 -7.21 -4.79
N MET A 394 -27.27 -7.75 -4.12
CA MET A 394 -26.46 -8.84 -4.67
C MET A 394 -27.09 -10.17 -4.25
N ALA A 395 -27.80 -10.82 -5.17
CA ALA A 395 -28.39 -12.16 -4.99
C ALA A 395 -27.40 -13.25 -5.40
#